data_545d3d37908b23c10cb600544a033aed
#
_entry.id   545d3d37908b23c10cb600544a033aed
#
_cell.length_a   1.000
_cell.length_b   1.000
_cell.length_c   1.000
_cell.angle_alpha   90.00
_cell.angle_beta   90.00
_cell.angle_gamma   90.00
#
_symmetry.space_group_name_H-M   'P 1'
#
loop_
_entity.id
_entity.type
_entity.pdbx_description
1 polymer ?
#
loop_
_entity_poly.entity_id
_entity_poly.type
_entity_poly.pdbx_seq_one_letter_code
_entity_poly.pdbx_strand_id
1 'polypeptide(L)'
;MRIVFQGDSITDAGRDRRNYFDMGNGYPKYVSEMLKKEFPNAELELINLGISGNRTCQLFDRLYPDAIALEPDVISILIGINDIWHRHDVDRIETTNEQIAVNYRAILTRLRNRTQAKIVMLAPYILD
;
A
#
# COMPACT_ATOMS: atom_id res chain seq x y z
N MET A 1 11.51 14.53 1.23
CA MET A 1 11.06 13.38 0.40
C MET A 1 9.90 12.71 1.12
N ARG A 2 8.76 12.59 0.46
CA ARG A 2 7.56 11.92 1.00
C ARG A 2 7.43 10.51 0.42
N ILE A 3 7.35 9.52 1.30
CA ILE A 3 7.19 8.11 0.94
C ILE A 3 5.89 7.59 1.55
N VAL A 4 5.00 7.07 0.71
CA VAL A 4 3.71 6.54 1.12
C VAL A 4 3.69 5.03 0.94
N PHE A 5 3.31 4.30 2.00
CA PHE A 5 3.12 2.85 1.97
C PHE A 5 1.62 2.54 1.86
N GLN A 6 1.25 1.88 0.78
CA GLN A 6 -0.10 1.45 0.46
C GLN A 6 -0.21 -0.07 0.53
N GLY A 7 -1.30 -0.56 1.06
CA GLY A 7 -1.53 -2.00 1.14
C GLY A 7 -2.68 -2.39 2.07
N ASP A 8 -2.63 -3.62 2.50
CA ASP A 8 -3.59 -4.28 3.38
C ASP A 8 -3.06 -4.42 4.83
N SER A 9 -3.45 -5.51 5.51
CA SER A 9 -3.04 -5.79 6.88
C SER A 9 -1.53 -6.00 7.06
N ILE A 10 -0.83 -6.46 6.03
CA ILE A 10 0.63 -6.64 6.08
C ILE A 10 1.33 -5.27 6.14
N THR A 11 0.76 -4.28 5.48
CA THR A 11 1.24 -2.89 5.51
C THR A 11 0.74 -2.15 6.76
N ASP A 12 -0.55 -2.27 7.10
CA ASP A 12 -1.18 -1.69 8.29
C ASP A 12 -0.48 -2.14 9.58
N ALA A 13 -0.34 -3.44 9.75
CA ALA A 13 0.31 -4.12 10.88
C ALA A 13 0.01 -3.49 12.25
N GLY A 14 -1.26 -3.15 12.48
CA GLY A 14 -1.75 -2.60 13.75
C GLY A 14 -1.33 -1.15 14.01
N ARG A 15 -1.15 -0.35 12.97
CA ARG A 15 -0.86 1.07 13.14
C ARG A 15 -1.96 1.80 13.91
N ASP A 16 -1.61 2.76 14.75
CA ASP A 16 -2.56 3.66 15.39
C ASP A 16 -3.01 4.75 14.40
N ARG A 17 -4.23 4.63 13.89
CA ARG A 17 -4.80 5.57 12.90
C ARG A 17 -5.06 6.98 13.45
N ARG A 18 -5.02 7.16 14.77
CA ARG A 18 -5.10 8.49 15.40
C ARG A 18 -3.76 9.23 15.32
N ASN A 19 -2.67 8.50 15.12
CA ASN A 19 -1.35 9.05 14.85
C ASN A 19 -1.02 8.87 13.36
N TYR A 20 -1.12 9.95 12.60
CA TYR A 20 -0.92 9.91 11.15
C TYR A 20 0.47 9.40 10.73
N PHE A 21 1.47 9.56 11.57
CA PHE A 21 2.86 9.13 11.30
C PHE A 21 3.22 7.80 11.95
N ASP A 22 2.25 7.08 12.51
CA ASP A 22 2.52 5.75 13.04
C ASP A 22 2.73 4.75 11.89
N MET A 23 3.88 4.10 11.92
CA MET A 23 4.31 3.14 10.88
C MET A 23 3.78 1.72 11.13
N GLY A 24 3.07 1.48 12.23
CA GLY A 24 2.64 0.14 12.63
C GLY A 24 3.82 -0.74 13.07
N ASN A 25 3.63 -2.05 13.02
CA ASN A 25 4.60 -3.04 13.48
C ASN A 25 5.12 -3.95 12.34
N GLY A 26 4.79 -3.62 11.10
CA GLY A 26 5.17 -4.38 9.90
C GLY A 26 6.40 -3.80 9.19
N TYR A 27 6.59 -4.25 7.94
CA TYR A 27 7.73 -3.84 7.11
C TYR A 27 7.87 -2.32 6.94
N PRO A 28 6.79 -1.49 6.91
CA PRO A 28 6.97 -0.04 6.77
C PRO A 28 7.79 0.56 7.90
N LYS A 29 7.64 0.06 9.14
CA LYS A 29 8.44 0.49 10.29
C LYS A 29 9.92 0.21 10.08
N TYR A 30 10.27 -1.03 9.73
CA TYR A 30 11.67 -1.42 9.54
C TYR A 30 12.32 -0.66 8.37
N VAL A 31 11.61 -0.51 7.26
CA VAL A 31 12.08 0.29 6.12
C VAL A 31 12.31 1.74 6.53
N SER A 32 11.40 2.32 7.33
CA SER A 32 11.51 3.69 7.83
C SER A 32 12.73 3.87 8.72
N GLU A 33 12.98 2.92 9.61
CA GLU A 33 14.16 2.93 10.49
C GLU A 33 15.46 2.82 9.69
N MET A 34 15.49 1.92 8.68
CA MET A 34 16.65 1.76 7.80
C MET A 34 16.93 3.03 6.98
N LEU A 35 15.90 3.64 6.38
CA LEU A 35 16.03 4.87 5.60
C LEU A 35 16.55 6.03 6.45
N LYS A 36 16.02 6.21 7.66
CA LYS A 36 16.48 7.25 8.59
C LYS A 36 17.94 7.04 9.03
N LYS A 37 18.36 5.78 9.18
CA LYS A 37 19.75 5.42 9.53
C LYS A 37 20.69 5.67 8.35
N GLU A 38 20.30 5.28 7.15
CA GLU A 38 21.14 5.39 5.95
C GLU A 38 21.24 6.84 5.45
N PHE A 39 20.17 7.61 5.63
CA PHE A 39 20.07 9.00 5.17
C PHE A 39 19.77 9.95 6.33
N PRO A 40 20.66 10.09 7.34
CA PRO A 40 20.38 10.82 8.58
C PRO A 40 20.12 12.31 8.39
N ASN A 41 20.59 12.89 7.28
CA ASN A 41 20.41 14.30 6.96
C ASN A 41 19.27 14.56 5.96
N ALA A 42 18.55 13.51 5.53
CA ALA A 42 17.42 13.67 4.62
C ALA A 42 16.14 14.01 5.38
N GLU A 43 15.41 15.00 4.88
CA GLU A 43 14.05 15.26 5.35
C GLU A 43 13.11 14.20 4.76
N LEU A 44 12.79 13.18 5.57
CA LEU A 44 11.93 12.06 5.21
C LEU A 44 10.58 12.18 5.91
N GLU A 45 9.53 12.27 5.12
CA GLU A 45 8.14 12.14 5.55
C GLU A 45 7.64 10.76 5.14
N LEU A 46 7.41 9.89 6.13
CA LEU A 46 7.07 8.49 5.93
C LEU A 46 5.65 8.26 6.45
N ILE A 47 4.77 7.76 5.58
CA ILE A 47 3.34 7.66 5.88
C ILE A 47 2.87 6.25 5.55
N ASN A 48 2.33 5.55 6.56
CA ASN A 48 1.71 4.23 6.38
C ASN A 48 0.20 4.38 6.24
N LEU A 49 -0.34 4.04 5.08
CA LEU A 49 -1.78 4.05 4.78
C LEU A 49 -2.31 2.67 4.41
N GLY A 50 -1.68 1.62 4.92
CA GLY A 50 -2.22 0.28 4.90
C GLY A 50 -3.56 0.20 5.62
N ILE A 51 -4.49 -0.60 5.10
CA ILE A 51 -5.79 -0.88 5.71
C ILE A 51 -6.04 -2.38 5.69
N SER A 52 -6.13 -2.97 6.88
CA SER A 52 -6.41 -4.40 7.05
C SER A 52 -7.66 -4.82 6.28
N GLY A 53 -7.58 -5.94 5.57
CA GLY A 53 -8.67 -6.49 4.78
C GLY A 53 -8.81 -5.91 3.37
N ASN A 54 -8.09 -4.83 3.02
CA ASN A 54 -8.23 -4.23 1.69
C ASN A 54 -7.84 -5.18 0.56
N ARG A 55 -8.65 -5.14 -0.49
CA ARG A 55 -8.43 -5.77 -1.78
C ARG A 55 -7.97 -4.72 -2.80
N THR A 56 -7.57 -5.17 -3.99
CA THR A 56 -7.12 -4.28 -5.06
C THR A 56 -8.18 -3.22 -5.44
N CYS A 57 -9.47 -3.59 -5.51
CA CYS A 57 -10.55 -2.65 -5.80
C CYS A 57 -10.68 -1.56 -4.73
N GLN A 58 -10.56 -1.92 -3.45
CA GLN A 58 -10.66 -0.96 -2.35
C GLN A 58 -9.45 -0.02 -2.30
N LEU A 59 -8.26 -0.50 -2.65
CA LEU A 59 -7.10 0.37 -2.82
C LEU A 59 -7.33 1.38 -3.96
N PHE A 60 -7.90 0.92 -5.09
CA PHE A 60 -8.23 1.80 -6.21
C PHE A 60 -9.22 2.91 -5.80
N ASP A 61 -10.25 2.58 -5.02
CA ASP A 61 -11.29 3.53 -4.59
C ASP A 61 -10.72 4.67 -3.75
N ARG A 62 -9.74 4.38 -2.88
CA ARG A 62 -9.12 5.36 -1.99
C ARG A 62 -7.81 5.98 -2.53
N LEU A 63 -7.46 5.68 -3.78
CA LEU A 63 -6.17 6.06 -4.35
C LEU A 63 -5.97 7.59 -4.41
N TYR A 64 -7.06 8.36 -4.61
CA TYR A 64 -6.94 9.81 -4.68
C TYR A 64 -6.58 10.42 -3.31
N PRO A 65 -7.38 10.25 -2.24
CA PRO A 65 -7.05 10.86 -0.95
C PRO A 65 -5.78 10.30 -0.31
N ASP A 66 -5.54 8.99 -0.47
CA ASP A 66 -4.50 8.28 0.26
C ASP A 66 -3.15 8.20 -0.50
N ALA A 67 -3.12 8.62 -1.74
CA ALA A 67 -1.89 8.62 -2.53
C ALA A 67 -1.74 9.89 -3.37
N ILE A 68 -2.64 10.14 -4.33
CA ILE A 68 -2.47 11.21 -5.31
C ILE A 68 -2.45 12.59 -4.67
N ALA A 69 -3.41 12.88 -3.78
CA ALA A 69 -3.53 14.16 -3.10
C ALA A 69 -2.37 14.46 -2.13
N LEU A 70 -1.59 13.45 -1.78
CA LEU A 70 -0.42 13.60 -0.91
C LEU A 70 0.83 14.03 -1.66
N GLU A 71 0.80 14.01 -2.99
CA GLU A 71 1.94 14.38 -3.86
C GLU A 71 3.24 13.67 -3.43
N PRO A 72 3.25 12.32 -3.33
CA PRO A 72 4.42 11.60 -2.86
C PRO A 72 5.55 11.58 -3.90
N ASP A 73 6.78 11.47 -3.42
CA ASP A 73 7.95 11.18 -4.24
C ASP A 73 8.08 9.69 -4.55
N VAL A 74 7.65 8.84 -3.60
CA VAL A 74 7.67 7.38 -3.72
C VAL A 74 6.39 6.79 -3.17
N ILE A 75 5.82 5.82 -3.89
CA ILE A 75 4.68 5.01 -3.44
C ILE A 75 5.11 3.55 -3.43
N SER A 76 5.03 2.91 -2.25
CA SER A 76 5.17 1.46 -2.10
C SER A 76 3.78 0.83 -2.07
N ILE A 77 3.56 -0.24 -2.85
CA ILE A 77 2.28 -0.94 -2.95
C ILE A 77 2.48 -2.42 -2.67
N LEU A 78 1.81 -2.94 -1.64
CA LEU A 78 1.70 -4.37 -1.33
C LEU A 78 0.22 -4.70 -1.11
N ILE A 79 -0.43 -5.27 -2.12
CA ILE A 79 -1.87 -5.55 -2.12
C ILE A 79 -2.16 -6.82 -2.93
N GLY A 80 -3.29 -7.48 -2.70
CA GLY A 80 -3.78 -8.58 -3.53
C GLY A 80 -3.97 -9.90 -2.79
N ILE A 81 -3.38 -10.07 -1.61
CA ILE A 81 -3.58 -11.31 -0.83
C ILE A 81 -5.06 -11.51 -0.44
N ASN A 82 -5.75 -10.43 -0.08
CA ASN A 82 -7.17 -10.51 0.30
C ASN A 82 -8.09 -10.76 -0.89
N ASP A 83 -7.72 -10.38 -2.10
CA ASP A 83 -8.44 -10.75 -3.32
C ASP A 83 -8.51 -12.27 -3.49
N ILE A 84 -7.45 -12.98 -3.09
CA ILE A 84 -7.37 -14.45 -3.13
C ILE A 84 -7.96 -15.06 -1.86
N TRP A 85 -7.62 -14.52 -0.68
CA TRP A 85 -8.06 -15.02 0.61
C TRP A 85 -9.59 -15.06 0.71
N HIS A 86 -10.26 -13.98 0.30
CA HIS A 86 -11.72 -13.88 0.35
C HIS A 86 -12.48 -14.81 -0.61
N ARG A 87 -11.79 -15.53 -1.49
CA ARG A 87 -12.40 -16.64 -2.26
C ARG A 87 -12.71 -17.85 -1.39
N HIS A 88 -11.98 -17.98 -0.27
CA HIS A 88 -11.98 -19.18 0.58
C HIS A 88 -12.55 -18.95 1.97
N ASP A 89 -12.81 -17.72 2.36
CA ASP A 89 -13.41 -17.38 3.65
C ASP A 89 -14.95 -17.39 3.62
N VAL A 90 -15.56 -16.95 4.72
CA VAL A 90 -17.03 -16.94 4.88
C VAL A 90 -17.74 -16.02 3.87
N ASP A 91 -17.10 -14.96 3.44
CA ASP A 91 -17.69 -13.97 2.52
C ASP A 91 -17.69 -14.45 1.07
N ARG A 92 -16.83 -15.40 0.73
CA ARG A 92 -16.69 -16.00 -0.61
C ARG A 92 -16.74 -15.00 -1.75
N ILE A 93 -16.01 -13.90 -1.60
CA ILE A 93 -15.94 -12.86 -2.63
C ILE A 93 -15.08 -13.35 -3.78
N GLU A 94 -15.71 -13.61 -4.91
CA GLU A 94 -15.05 -14.16 -6.10
C GLU A 94 -14.38 -13.06 -6.93
N THR A 95 -13.20 -12.58 -6.48
CA THR A 95 -12.36 -11.76 -7.34
C THR A 95 -11.53 -12.65 -8.24
N THR A 96 -11.73 -12.59 -9.55
CA THR A 96 -10.95 -13.40 -10.50
C THR A 96 -9.53 -12.85 -10.68
N ASN A 97 -8.63 -13.68 -11.21
CA ASN A 97 -7.26 -13.22 -11.50
C ASN A 97 -7.25 -12.10 -12.55
N GLU A 98 -8.17 -12.15 -13.52
CA GLU A 98 -8.36 -11.09 -14.52
C GLU A 98 -8.78 -9.78 -13.89
N GLN A 99 -9.70 -9.82 -12.92
CA GLN A 99 -10.13 -8.63 -12.19
C GLN A 99 -8.99 -8.03 -11.36
N ILE A 100 -8.19 -8.87 -10.70
CA ILE A 100 -6.98 -8.43 -9.99
C ILE A 100 -6.04 -7.70 -10.96
N ALA A 101 -5.77 -8.29 -12.12
CA ALA A 101 -4.91 -7.69 -13.15
C ALA A 101 -5.47 -6.36 -13.68
N VAL A 102 -6.79 -6.28 -13.91
CA VAL A 102 -7.47 -5.05 -14.32
C VAL A 102 -7.34 -3.97 -13.25
N ASN A 103 -7.57 -4.31 -11.99
CA ASN A 103 -7.44 -3.37 -10.86
C ASN A 103 -6.01 -2.85 -10.73
N TYR A 104 -5.00 -3.71 -10.83
CA TYR A 104 -3.59 -3.29 -10.81
C TYR A 104 -3.26 -2.34 -11.96
N ARG A 105 -3.69 -2.66 -13.18
CA ARG A 105 -3.48 -1.75 -14.33
C ARG A 105 -4.15 -0.40 -14.10
N ALA A 106 -5.36 -0.38 -13.57
CA ALA A 106 -6.08 0.85 -13.27
C ALA A 106 -5.36 1.69 -12.20
N ILE A 107 -4.89 1.05 -11.11
CA ILE A 107 -4.10 1.69 -10.06
C ILE A 107 -2.84 2.34 -10.65
N LEU A 108 -2.04 1.55 -11.38
CA LEU A 108 -0.77 2.01 -11.95
C LEU A 108 -0.98 3.11 -13.00
N THR A 109 -1.98 2.96 -13.86
CA THR A 109 -2.31 3.98 -14.87
C THR A 109 -2.71 5.29 -14.21
N ARG A 110 -3.56 5.24 -13.18
CA ARG A 110 -4.00 6.44 -12.47
C ARG A 110 -2.84 7.12 -11.75
N LEU A 111 -1.97 6.36 -11.09
CA LEU A 111 -0.78 6.91 -10.42
C LEU A 111 0.17 7.56 -11.42
N ARG A 112 0.48 6.89 -12.53
CA ARG A 112 1.36 7.43 -13.58
C ARG A 112 0.84 8.70 -14.21
N ASN A 113 -0.47 8.80 -14.42
CA ASN A 113 -1.08 9.96 -15.06
C ASN A 113 -1.28 11.15 -14.12
N ARG A 114 -1.27 10.91 -12.80
CA ARG A 114 -1.66 11.90 -11.80
C ARG A 114 -0.56 12.24 -10.79
N THR A 115 0.58 11.56 -10.84
CA THR A 115 1.73 11.80 -9.95
C THR A 115 3.04 11.72 -10.71
N GLN A 116 4.10 12.25 -10.11
CA GLN A 116 5.50 12.04 -10.55
C GLN A 116 6.21 11.00 -9.68
N ALA A 117 5.48 10.31 -8.81
CA ALA A 117 6.03 9.38 -7.85
C ALA A 117 6.72 8.18 -8.52
N LYS A 118 7.82 7.75 -7.94
CA LYS A 118 8.38 6.43 -8.21
C LYS A 118 7.49 5.38 -7.56
N ILE A 119 7.09 4.36 -8.33
CA ILE A 119 6.22 3.29 -7.85
C ILE A 119 7.06 2.05 -7.59
N VAL A 120 6.98 1.54 -6.37
CA VAL A 120 7.59 0.28 -5.94
C VAL A 120 6.47 -0.72 -5.68
N MET A 121 6.39 -1.76 -6.49
CA MET A 121 5.44 -2.86 -6.30
C MET A 121 6.10 -4.01 -5.58
N LEU A 122 5.47 -4.46 -4.49
CA LEU A 122 5.85 -5.67 -3.78
C LEU A 122 4.86 -6.78 -4.15
N ALA A 123 5.37 -7.95 -4.51
CA ALA A 123 4.51 -9.11 -4.77
C ALA A 123 3.82 -9.55 -3.48
N PRO A 124 2.49 -9.78 -3.50
CA PRO A 124 1.82 -10.38 -2.37
C PRO A 124 2.36 -11.80 -2.14
N TYR A 125 2.60 -12.11 -0.86
CA TYR A 125 3.10 -13.42 -0.47
C TYR A 125 1.93 -14.38 -0.31
N ILE A 126 2.00 -15.52 -0.99
CA ILE A 126 1.01 -16.60 -0.88
C ILE A 126 1.78 -17.82 -0.39
N LEU A 127 1.31 -18.44 0.70
CA LEU A 127 1.74 -19.76 1.13
C LEU A 127 0.97 -20.80 0.31
N ASP A 128 1.69 -21.74 -0.28
CA ASP A 128 1.13 -22.94 -0.90
C ASP A 128 0.60 -23.91 0.17
#